data_5caf39334d988c8bccc77b6c11bd0737
#
_entry.id   5caf39334d988c8bccc77b6c11bd0737
#
_cell.length_a   1.000
_cell.length_b   1.000
_cell.length_c   1.000
_cell.angle_alpha   90.00
_cell.angle_beta   90.00
_cell.angle_gamma   90.00
#
_symmetry.space_group_name_H-M   'P 1'
#
loop_
_entity.id
_entity.type
_entity.pdbx_description
1 polymer ?
#
loop_
_entity_poly.entity_id
_entity_poly.type
_entity_poly.pdbx_seq_one_letter_code
_entity_poly.pdbx_strand_id
1 'polypeptide(L)'
;KGDREIWDYLQEKPHVAYLVSVVVGDLEAVPLQSPLSGVPMHVWVPKERVGDVERTYGRTDRMIAVFEKVFGQKYPWAKYDQLLVRNFGSGGMENTSVTNMYPSAILSESAAKEEDLDGLISHELCHQWTGDFITCKSWADIWLNEGWATYGTALWMEERDGADGYFESMLDNAGVAKGDKKTSDIDRVPGCWPDTDEVRNDMLDYAFEVENFDLH
;
A
#
# COMPACT_ATOMS: atom_id res chain seq x y z
N LYS A 1 24.68 10.94 26.25
CA LYS A 1 25.92 11.42 26.88
C LYS A 1 27.07 11.00 25.99
N GLY A 2 27.84 11.95 25.45
CA GLY A 2 28.84 11.77 24.40
C GLY A 2 28.23 11.94 23.01
N ASP A 3 28.90 11.54 21.96
CA ASP A 3 28.52 11.70 20.55
C ASP A 3 27.44 10.68 20.09
N ARG A 4 26.47 10.39 20.95
CA ARG A 4 25.38 9.47 20.66
C ARG A 4 24.06 10.22 20.61
N GLU A 5 23.28 9.98 19.56
CA GLU A 5 21.90 10.37 19.42
C GLU A 5 21.00 9.25 19.96
N ILE A 6 19.86 9.63 20.53
CA ILE A 6 18.82 8.70 20.98
C ILE A 6 17.58 9.06 20.21
N TRP A 7 17.01 8.06 19.54
CA TRP A 7 15.77 8.18 18.81
C TRP A 7 14.70 7.39 19.53
N ASP A 8 13.65 8.07 19.99
CA ASP A 8 12.51 7.45 20.65
C ASP A 8 11.33 7.44 19.68
N TYR A 9 10.77 6.25 19.45
CA TYR A 9 9.60 6.05 18.60
C TYR A 9 8.44 5.54 19.44
N LEU A 10 7.25 6.05 19.18
CA LEU A 10 6.02 5.63 19.83
C LEU A 10 4.97 5.29 18.78
N GLN A 11 4.49 4.06 18.81
CA GLN A 11 3.27 3.65 18.12
C GLN A 11 2.17 3.47 19.17
N GLU A 12 1.16 4.34 19.14
CA GLU A 12 0.11 4.36 20.17
C GLU A 12 -0.90 3.22 20.01
N LYS A 13 -1.15 2.82 18.76
CA LYS A 13 -2.10 1.75 18.47
C LYS A 13 -1.40 0.38 18.45
N PRO A 14 -2.08 -0.67 18.93
CA PRO A 14 -1.59 -2.03 18.79
C PRO A 14 -1.35 -2.38 17.32
N HIS A 15 -0.31 -3.14 17.04
CA HIS A 15 0.00 -3.69 15.73
C HIS A 15 0.79 -4.99 15.88
N VAL A 16 0.86 -5.77 14.81
CA VAL A 16 1.53 -7.08 14.84
C VAL A 16 3.05 -6.94 14.75
N ALA A 17 3.76 -7.82 15.45
CA ALA A 17 5.21 -7.71 15.61
C ALA A 17 6.01 -7.87 14.30
N TYR A 18 5.52 -8.64 13.32
CA TYR A 18 6.25 -8.87 12.08
C TYR A 18 6.30 -7.60 11.19
N LEU A 19 5.43 -6.63 11.44
CA LEU A 19 5.39 -5.35 10.73
C LEU A 19 6.35 -4.29 11.32
N VAL A 20 7.03 -4.59 12.42
CA VAL A 20 8.06 -3.70 12.98
C VAL A 20 9.30 -3.75 12.11
N SER A 21 9.76 -2.60 11.64
CA SER A 21 11.06 -2.48 10.97
C SER A 21 11.89 -1.37 11.58
N VAL A 22 13.20 -1.49 11.47
CA VAL A 22 14.16 -0.45 11.83
C VAL A 22 15.13 -0.27 10.67
N VAL A 23 15.15 0.91 10.10
CA VAL A 23 16.06 1.28 9.01
C VAL A 23 17.01 2.35 9.52
N VAL A 24 18.30 2.13 9.30
CA VAL A 24 19.35 3.09 9.62
C VAL A 24 20.18 3.35 8.35
N GLY A 25 20.27 4.60 7.96
CA GLY A 25 20.98 4.97 6.73
C GLY A 25 21.12 6.48 6.57
N ASP A 26 21.90 6.87 5.59
CA ASP A 26 22.07 8.27 5.17
C ASP A 26 20.97 8.57 4.13
N LEU A 27 19.80 8.97 4.65
CA LEU A 27 18.60 9.26 3.85
C LEU A 27 18.11 10.67 4.16
N GLU A 28 17.59 11.31 3.13
CA GLU A 28 16.90 12.61 3.24
C GLU A 28 15.39 12.38 3.34
N ALA A 29 14.76 13.01 4.33
CA ALA A 29 13.31 13.01 4.49
C ALA A 29 12.68 14.10 3.62
N VAL A 30 11.97 13.71 2.59
CA VAL A 30 11.27 14.64 1.69
C VAL A 30 9.77 14.65 2.05
N PRO A 31 9.22 15.76 2.53
CA PRO A 31 7.80 15.82 2.87
C PRO A 31 6.93 15.78 1.63
N LEU A 32 5.84 15.01 1.68
CA LEU A 32 4.77 15.06 0.69
C LEU A 32 3.65 15.99 1.16
N GLN A 33 3.00 16.67 0.22
CA GLN A 33 1.82 17.46 0.52
C GLN A 33 0.61 16.56 0.77
N SER A 34 -0.21 16.90 1.75
CA SER A 34 -1.39 16.10 2.14
C SER A 34 -2.67 16.94 2.30
N PRO A 35 -3.07 17.71 1.28
CA PRO A 35 -4.25 18.58 1.36
C PRO A 35 -5.57 17.82 1.42
N LEU A 36 -5.61 16.55 1.00
CA LEU A 36 -6.81 15.72 0.95
C LEU A 36 -7.00 14.91 2.22
N SER A 37 -5.98 14.15 2.63
CA SER A 37 -6.04 13.28 3.80
C SER A 37 -5.67 13.98 5.10
N GLY A 38 -4.77 14.96 5.04
CA GLY A 38 -4.17 15.60 6.21
C GLY A 38 -3.16 14.72 6.95
N VAL A 39 -2.81 13.54 6.41
CA VAL A 39 -1.84 12.62 7.00
C VAL A 39 -0.43 13.16 6.79
N PRO A 40 0.38 13.33 7.84
CA PRO A 40 1.80 13.68 7.69
C PRO A 40 2.55 12.58 6.93
N MET A 41 3.28 12.95 5.87
CA MET A 41 3.99 11.99 5.03
C MET A 41 5.39 12.45 4.68
N HIS A 42 6.33 11.50 4.62
CA HIS A 42 7.66 11.70 4.06
C HIS A 42 8.05 10.52 3.17
N VAL A 43 8.89 10.81 2.19
CA VAL A 43 9.62 9.78 1.47
C VAL A 43 11.10 9.90 1.82
N TRP A 44 11.68 8.81 2.29
CA TRP A 44 13.07 8.75 2.71
C TRP A 44 13.93 8.18 1.60
N VAL A 45 14.77 9.00 1.02
CA VAL A 45 15.55 8.66 -0.17
C VAL A 45 17.01 9.06 -0.03
N PRO A 46 17.93 8.44 -0.79
CA PRO A 46 19.27 8.96 -0.96
C PRO A 46 19.22 10.40 -1.50
N LYS A 47 20.17 11.24 -1.07
CA LYS A 47 20.20 12.67 -1.38
C LYS A 47 20.10 12.98 -2.88
N GLU A 48 20.73 12.17 -3.70
CA GLU A 48 20.71 12.30 -5.17
C GLU A 48 19.34 12.03 -5.82
N ARG A 49 18.39 11.44 -5.06
CA ARG A 49 17.05 11.10 -5.54
C ARG A 49 15.94 12.02 -5.03
N VAL A 50 16.27 13.04 -4.24
CA VAL A 50 15.31 14.01 -3.68
C VAL A 50 14.44 14.65 -4.76
N GLY A 51 15.01 15.01 -5.90
CA GLY A 51 14.29 15.63 -7.03
C GLY A 51 13.31 14.70 -7.77
N ASP A 52 13.34 13.39 -7.51
CA ASP A 52 12.49 12.40 -8.15
C ASP A 52 11.26 12.04 -7.30
N VAL A 53 11.23 12.46 -6.02
CA VAL A 53 10.20 12.07 -5.05
C VAL A 53 8.80 12.49 -5.48
N GLU A 54 8.60 13.75 -5.81
CA GLU A 54 7.28 14.26 -6.19
C GLU A 54 6.73 13.55 -7.44
N ARG A 55 7.61 13.27 -8.41
CA ARG A 55 7.25 12.56 -9.64
C ARG A 55 6.75 11.15 -9.36
N THR A 56 7.34 10.46 -8.41
CA THR A 56 7.06 9.05 -8.11
C THR A 56 5.93 8.91 -7.10
N TYR A 57 5.99 9.68 -6.01
CA TYR A 57 5.16 9.51 -4.82
C TYR A 57 4.09 10.59 -4.63
N GLY A 58 4.06 11.62 -5.47
CA GLY A 58 3.18 12.78 -5.29
C GLY A 58 1.68 12.46 -5.32
N ARG A 59 1.28 11.27 -5.79
CA ARG A 59 -0.12 10.82 -5.80
C ARG A 59 -0.55 10.11 -4.51
N THR A 60 0.36 9.85 -3.56
CA THR A 60 0.07 9.10 -2.32
C THR A 60 -1.08 9.72 -1.50
N ASP A 61 -1.15 11.05 -1.38
CA ASP A 61 -2.25 11.71 -0.67
C ASP A 61 -3.63 11.44 -1.31
N ARG A 62 -3.69 11.41 -2.63
CA ARG A 62 -4.92 11.05 -3.35
C ARG A 62 -5.27 9.57 -3.15
N MET A 63 -4.29 8.68 -3.12
CA MET A 63 -4.50 7.27 -2.83
C MET A 63 -5.09 7.07 -1.42
N ILE A 64 -4.55 7.76 -0.40
CA ILE A 64 -5.10 7.75 0.96
C ILE A 64 -6.57 8.19 0.94
N ALA A 65 -6.88 9.31 0.29
CA ALA A 65 -8.25 9.82 0.22
C ALA A 65 -9.22 8.85 -0.46
N VAL A 66 -8.76 8.12 -1.48
CA VAL A 66 -9.53 7.07 -2.15
C VAL A 66 -9.81 5.92 -1.19
N PHE A 67 -8.80 5.41 -0.52
CA PHE A 67 -8.97 4.30 0.42
C PHE A 67 -9.81 4.68 1.63
N GLU A 68 -9.67 5.88 2.17
CA GLU A 68 -10.55 6.40 3.21
C GLU A 68 -12.03 6.40 2.78
N LYS A 69 -12.30 6.77 1.52
CA LYS A 69 -13.65 6.76 0.96
C LYS A 69 -14.16 5.35 0.73
N VAL A 70 -13.34 4.47 0.17
CA VAL A 70 -13.70 3.09 -0.16
C VAL A 70 -13.96 2.27 1.12
N PHE A 71 -13.06 2.37 2.08
CA PHE A 71 -13.16 1.62 3.33
C PHE A 71 -14.10 2.26 4.36
N GLY A 72 -14.51 3.52 4.15
CA GLY A 72 -15.28 4.26 5.15
C GLY A 72 -14.53 4.55 6.45
N GLN A 73 -13.25 4.24 6.49
CA GLN A 73 -12.35 4.34 7.64
C GLN A 73 -11.20 5.30 7.34
N LYS A 74 -11.00 6.28 8.23
CA LYS A 74 -9.85 7.19 8.12
C LYS A 74 -8.54 6.42 8.24
N TYR A 75 -7.48 6.96 7.61
CA TYR A 75 -6.13 6.40 7.74
C TYR A 75 -5.82 6.13 9.22
N PRO A 76 -5.47 4.88 9.58
CA PRO A 76 -5.50 4.48 10.98
C PRO A 76 -4.30 4.93 11.81
N TRP A 77 -3.19 5.35 11.18
CA TRP A 77 -1.93 5.64 11.85
C TRP A 77 -1.63 7.14 11.94
N ALA A 78 -0.65 7.52 12.76
CA ALA A 78 -0.32 8.92 13.00
C ALA A 78 0.39 9.61 11.83
N LYS A 79 1.04 8.82 10.95
CA LYS A 79 1.78 9.30 9.77
C LYS A 79 1.86 8.17 8.75
N TYR A 80 2.28 8.50 7.51
CA TYR A 80 2.65 7.52 6.51
C TYR A 80 3.97 7.90 5.85
N ASP A 81 5.01 7.11 6.09
CA ASP A 81 6.30 7.30 5.42
C ASP A 81 6.59 6.15 4.46
N GLN A 82 7.45 6.40 3.47
CA GLN A 82 7.91 5.40 2.51
C GLN A 82 9.43 5.49 2.42
N LEU A 83 10.14 4.37 2.49
CA LEU A 83 11.60 4.32 2.56
C LEU A 83 12.19 3.50 1.42
N LEU A 84 13.21 4.01 0.75
CA LEU A 84 14.04 3.23 -0.18
C LEU A 84 15.12 2.49 0.62
N VAL A 85 15.01 1.16 0.69
CA VAL A 85 15.90 0.32 1.51
C VAL A 85 16.89 -0.44 0.64
N ARG A 86 18.19 -0.26 0.88
CA ARG A 86 19.25 -1.02 0.17
C ARG A 86 19.19 -2.50 0.53
N ASN A 87 19.49 -3.35 -0.45
CA ASN A 87 19.50 -4.81 -0.29
C ASN A 87 18.14 -5.40 0.12
N PHE A 88 17.06 -4.71 -0.21
CA PHE A 88 15.71 -5.19 -0.01
C PHE A 88 15.32 -6.11 -1.18
N GLY A 89 14.90 -7.33 -0.89
CA GLY A 89 14.69 -8.40 -1.89
C GLY A 89 13.26 -8.54 -2.40
N SER A 90 12.33 -7.69 -1.93
CA SER A 90 10.93 -7.65 -2.35
C SER A 90 10.61 -6.34 -3.07
N GLY A 91 9.42 -6.20 -3.65
CA GLY A 91 8.94 -4.95 -4.23
C GLY A 91 8.70 -3.90 -3.15
N GLY A 92 7.89 -4.26 -2.18
CA GLY A 92 7.58 -3.50 -0.99
C GLY A 92 7.43 -4.38 0.23
N MET A 93 7.18 -3.75 1.37
CA MET A 93 6.77 -4.36 2.62
C MET A 93 6.00 -3.32 3.43
N GLU A 94 4.82 -3.69 3.85
CA GLU A 94 3.80 -2.84 4.44
C GLU A 94 4.07 -2.42 5.88
N ASN A 95 5.29 -2.43 6.36
CA ASN A 95 5.59 -2.09 7.75
C ASN A 95 4.77 -0.91 8.27
N THR A 96 4.11 -1.09 9.39
CA THR A 96 3.06 -0.21 9.91
C THR A 96 3.49 1.25 9.95
N SER A 97 2.80 2.12 9.24
CA SER A 97 3.04 3.55 9.08
C SER A 97 4.35 3.94 8.37
N VAL A 98 5.18 2.97 7.96
CA VAL A 98 6.48 3.21 7.30
C VAL A 98 6.78 2.10 6.30
N THR A 99 6.23 2.16 5.11
CA THR A 99 6.44 1.17 4.05
C THR A 99 7.89 1.15 3.59
N ASN A 100 8.50 -0.03 3.55
CA ASN A 100 9.80 -0.24 2.95
C ASN A 100 9.67 -0.59 1.47
N MET A 101 10.43 0.08 0.62
CA MET A 101 10.44 -0.10 -0.82
C MET A 101 11.82 -0.56 -1.30
N TYR A 102 11.88 -1.29 -2.40
CA TYR A 102 13.15 -1.66 -3.02
C TYR A 102 13.93 -0.43 -3.52
N PRO A 103 15.27 -0.52 -3.67
CA PRO A 103 16.12 0.66 -3.89
C PRO A 103 15.80 1.46 -5.16
N SER A 104 15.24 0.80 -6.18
CA SER A 104 14.89 1.43 -7.45
C SER A 104 13.42 1.83 -7.53
N ALA A 105 12.65 1.74 -6.43
CA ALA A 105 11.27 2.20 -6.39
C ALA A 105 11.18 3.75 -6.42
N ILE A 106 11.89 4.36 -7.36
CA ILE A 106 11.88 5.80 -7.60
C ILE A 106 12.25 6.07 -9.06
N LEU A 107 11.40 6.81 -9.77
CA LEU A 107 11.52 7.01 -11.20
C LEU A 107 12.27 8.29 -11.55
N SER A 108 13.33 8.15 -12.35
CA SER A 108 13.94 9.29 -13.02
C SER A 108 12.98 9.91 -14.04
N GLU A 109 13.29 11.10 -14.52
CA GLU A 109 12.48 11.77 -15.56
C GLU A 109 12.33 10.93 -16.84
N SER A 110 13.35 10.16 -17.19
CA SER A 110 13.29 9.28 -18.36
C SER A 110 12.44 8.04 -18.10
N ALA A 111 12.62 7.38 -16.95
CA ALA A 111 11.88 6.18 -16.61
C ALA A 111 10.36 6.45 -16.45
N ALA A 112 9.99 7.59 -15.89
CA ALA A 112 8.59 7.98 -15.70
C ALA A 112 7.80 8.24 -17.00
N LYS A 113 8.45 8.17 -18.17
CA LYS A 113 7.77 8.22 -19.47
C LYS A 113 7.27 6.85 -19.93
N GLU A 114 7.81 5.80 -19.39
CA GLU A 114 7.57 4.42 -19.80
C GLU A 114 7.01 3.55 -18.67
N GLU A 115 7.25 3.97 -17.42
CA GLU A 115 6.90 3.20 -16.22
C GLU A 115 6.17 4.09 -15.22
N ASP A 116 5.33 3.49 -14.39
CA ASP A 116 4.84 4.07 -13.15
C ASP A 116 4.94 3.06 -11.99
N LEU A 117 4.88 3.57 -10.76
CA LEU A 117 4.95 2.75 -9.55
C LEU A 117 3.65 2.81 -8.75
N ASP A 118 2.60 3.37 -9.31
CA ASP A 118 1.33 3.53 -8.63
C ASP A 118 0.75 2.19 -8.16
N GLY A 119 0.94 1.13 -8.96
CA GLY A 119 0.53 -0.21 -8.59
C GLY A 119 1.17 -0.69 -7.29
N LEU A 120 2.49 -0.56 -7.18
CA LEU A 120 3.21 -0.92 -5.96
C LEU A 120 2.85 0.00 -4.80
N ILE A 121 2.89 1.32 -5.02
CA ILE A 121 2.63 2.30 -3.97
C ILE A 121 1.21 2.13 -3.39
N SER A 122 0.21 1.93 -4.24
CA SER A 122 -1.17 1.74 -3.78
C SER A 122 -1.38 0.39 -3.08
N HIS A 123 -0.71 -0.67 -3.52
CA HIS A 123 -0.72 -1.97 -2.87
C HIS A 123 -0.21 -1.87 -1.42
N GLU A 124 1.01 -1.38 -1.26
CA GLU A 124 1.63 -1.24 0.06
C GLU A 124 0.88 -0.24 0.97
N LEU A 125 0.29 0.80 0.39
CA LEU A 125 -0.53 1.74 1.14
C LEU A 125 -1.85 1.10 1.60
N CYS A 126 -2.49 0.30 0.77
CA CYS A 126 -3.74 -0.37 1.09
C CYS A 126 -3.58 -1.30 2.29
N HIS A 127 -2.43 -1.93 2.42
CA HIS A 127 -2.08 -2.75 3.57
C HIS A 127 -2.18 -2.02 4.92
N GLN A 128 -2.08 -0.70 4.95
CA GLN A 128 -2.22 0.05 6.19
C GLN A 128 -3.60 -0.11 6.84
N TRP A 129 -4.63 -0.49 6.05
CA TRP A 129 -5.95 -0.93 6.53
C TRP A 129 -6.03 -2.45 6.60
N THR A 130 -5.63 -3.17 5.54
CA THR A 130 -5.78 -4.61 5.39
C THR A 130 -4.43 -5.33 5.42
N GLY A 131 -4.04 -5.74 6.58
CA GLY A 131 -2.72 -6.29 6.90
C GLY A 131 -2.22 -5.72 8.22
N ASP A 132 -2.28 -4.40 8.36
CA ASP A 132 -1.79 -3.68 9.52
C ASP A 132 -2.88 -3.43 10.56
N PHE A 133 -3.96 -2.74 10.16
CA PHE A 133 -5.07 -2.41 11.07
C PHE A 133 -5.99 -3.60 11.25
N ILE A 134 -6.29 -4.33 10.20
CA ILE A 134 -7.00 -5.62 10.22
C ILE A 134 -6.03 -6.66 9.69
N THR A 135 -5.54 -7.55 10.54
CA THR A 135 -4.55 -8.56 10.22
C THR A 135 -5.17 -9.96 10.21
N CYS A 136 -4.76 -10.82 9.29
CA CYS A 136 -5.16 -12.22 9.29
C CYS A 136 -4.73 -12.92 10.59
N LYS A 137 -5.60 -13.81 11.09
CA LYS A 137 -5.34 -14.56 12.33
C LYS A 137 -4.24 -15.61 12.18
N SER A 138 -4.05 -16.13 10.99
CA SER A 138 -3.05 -17.14 10.67
C SER A 138 -2.49 -16.93 9.26
N TRP A 139 -1.29 -17.41 9.00
CA TRP A 139 -0.67 -17.36 7.68
C TRP A 139 -1.45 -18.14 6.60
N ALA A 140 -2.32 -19.06 6.99
CA ALA A 140 -3.23 -19.73 6.06
C ALA A 140 -4.28 -18.78 5.47
N ASP A 141 -4.55 -17.66 6.15
CA ASP A 141 -5.51 -16.65 5.78
C ASP A 141 -4.85 -15.38 5.22
N ILE A 142 -3.58 -15.45 4.81
CA ILE A 142 -2.81 -14.30 4.29
C ILE A 142 -3.46 -13.62 3.09
N TRP A 143 -4.34 -14.31 2.38
CA TRP A 143 -5.14 -13.72 1.31
C TRP A 143 -5.98 -12.52 1.79
N LEU A 144 -6.30 -12.47 3.10
CA LEU A 144 -7.02 -11.34 3.69
C LEU A 144 -6.17 -10.05 3.64
N ASN A 145 -4.86 -10.18 3.82
CA ASN A 145 -3.94 -9.06 3.70
C ASN A 145 -3.67 -8.76 2.21
N GLU A 146 -3.13 -9.74 1.49
CA GLU A 146 -2.61 -9.57 0.13
C GLU A 146 -3.70 -9.39 -0.93
N GLY A 147 -4.79 -10.14 -0.81
CA GLY A 147 -5.91 -10.06 -1.74
C GLY A 147 -6.58 -8.69 -1.70
N TRP A 148 -6.79 -8.13 -0.50
CA TRP A 148 -7.35 -6.79 -0.37
C TRP A 148 -6.39 -5.71 -0.83
N ALA A 149 -5.08 -5.83 -0.58
CA ALA A 149 -4.09 -4.88 -1.07
C ALA A 149 -4.02 -4.89 -2.60
N THR A 150 -4.04 -6.08 -3.20
CA THR A 150 -4.11 -6.25 -4.66
C THR A 150 -5.40 -5.66 -5.25
N TYR A 151 -6.54 -5.87 -4.58
CA TYR A 151 -7.81 -5.26 -4.99
C TYR A 151 -7.79 -3.74 -4.81
N GLY A 152 -7.19 -3.24 -3.73
CA GLY A 152 -6.98 -1.82 -3.52
C GLY A 152 -6.22 -1.15 -4.67
N THR A 153 -5.23 -1.86 -5.23
CA THR A 153 -4.56 -1.40 -6.46
C THR A 153 -5.54 -1.22 -7.62
N ALA A 154 -6.43 -2.19 -7.86
CA ALA A 154 -7.44 -2.06 -8.92
C ALA A 154 -8.39 -0.88 -8.70
N LEU A 155 -8.79 -0.64 -7.44
CA LEU A 155 -9.63 0.52 -7.09
C LEU A 155 -8.90 1.86 -7.27
N TRP A 156 -7.59 1.91 -7.01
CA TRP A 156 -6.78 3.07 -7.34
C TRP A 156 -6.68 3.31 -8.85
N MET A 157 -6.47 2.24 -9.64
CA MET A 157 -6.44 2.35 -11.10
C MET A 157 -7.78 2.82 -11.67
N GLU A 158 -8.90 2.39 -11.09
CA GLU A 158 -10.24 2.89 -11.43
C GLU A 158 -10.36 4.41 -11.18
N GLU A 159 -9.94 4.87 -10.03
CA GLU A 159 -9.96 6.30 -9.68
C GLU A 159 -9.04 7.12 -10.58
N ARG A 160 -7.89 6.57 -10.98
CA ARG A 160 -6.89 7.25 -11.79
C ARG A 160 -7.27 7.29 -13.28
N ASP A 161 -7.63 6.13 -13.82
CA ASP A 161 -7.76 5.89 -15.27
C ASP A 161 -9.20 5.49 -15.69
N GLY A 162 -10.13 5.40 -14.73
CA GLY A 162 -11.51 5.00 -14.98
C GLY A 162 -11.68 3.49 -15.11
N ALA A 163 -12.84 3.06 -15.65
CA ALA A 163 -13.20 1.64 -15.76
C ALA A 163 -12.17 0.80 -16.52
N ASP A 164 -11.50 1.38 -17.51
CA ASP A 164 -10.47 0.67 -18.28
C ASP A 164 -9.26 0.32 -17.40
N GLY A 165 -8.80 1.26 -16.54
CA GLY A 165 -7.72 1.00 -15.59
C GLY A 165 -8.06 -0.10 -14.57
N TYR A 166 -9.30 -0.10 -14.06
CA TYR A 166 -9.79 -1.18 -13.21
C TYR A 166 -9.75 -2.53 -13.94
N PHE A 167 -10.31 -2.56 -15.15
CA PHE A 167 -10.41 -3.80 -15.92
C PHE A 167 -9.03 -4.36 -16.29
N GLU A 168 -8.10 -3.53 -16.72
CA GLU A 168 -6.72 -3.94 -17.01
C GLU A 168 -6.03 -4.50 -15.76
N SER A 169 -6.14 -3.83 -14.63
CA SER A 169 -5.58 -4.31 -13.35
C SER A 169 -6.15 -5.67 -12.95
N MET A 170 -7.46 -5.87 -13.11
CA MET A 170 -8.12 -7.15 -12.80
C MET A 170 -7.71 -8.27 -13.75
N LEU A 171 -7.50 -7.97 -15.04
CA LEU A 171 -7.00 -8.94 -16.02
C LEU A 171 -5.58 -9.39 -15.71
N ASP A 172 -4.70 -8.47 -15.34
CA ASP A 172 -3.32 -8.78 -14.96
C ASP A 172 -3.29 -9.67 -13.72
N ASN A 173 -4.09 -9.36 -12.71
CA ASN A 173 -4.21 -10.17 -11.51
C ASN A 173 -4.75 -11.57 -11.80
N ALA A 174 -5.74 -11.72 -12.67
CA ALA A 174 -6.26 -13.01 -13.11
C ALA A 174 -5.20 -13.83 -13.88
N GLY A 175 -4.39 -13.17 -14.69
CA GLY A 175 -3.26 -13.80 -15.40
C GLY A 175 -2.19 -14.32 -14.45
N VAL A 176 -1.87 -13.56 -13.40
CA VAL A 176 -0.92 -13.99 -12.35
C VAL A 176 -1.46 -15.18 -11.56
N ALA A 177 -2.72 -15.14 -11.14
CA ALA A 177 -3.35 -16.22 -10.38
C ALA A 177 -3.39 -17.56 -11.13
N LYS A 178 -3.44 -17.53 -12.47
CA LYS A 178 -3.44 -18.72 -13.32
C LYS A 178 -2.05 -19.20 -13.72
N GLY A 179 -1.01 -18.42 -13.46
CA GLY A 179 0.34 -18.68 -13.94
C GLY A 179 0.49 -18.54 -15.45
N ASP A 180 -0.48 -17.92 -16.12
CA ASP A 180 -0.50 -17.69 -17.56
C ASP A 180 -1.17 -16.32 -17.82
N LYS A 181 -0.57 -15.51 -18.65
CA LYS A 181 -1.08 -14.18 -18.99
C LYS A 181 -2.20 -14.16 -20.06
N LYS A 182 -2.84 -15.29 -20.32
CA LYS A 182 -3.92 -15.37 -21.29
C LYS A 182 -5.28 -15.16 -20.64
N THR A 183 -5.94 -14.13 -21.09
CA THR A 183 -7.20 -13.57 -20.56
C THR A 183 -8.46 -14.42 -20.78
N SER A 184 -8.37 -15.58 -21.45
CA SER A 184 -9.54 -16.36 -21.89
C SER A 184 -10.22 -17.19 -20.81
N ASP A 185 -9.72 -17.22 -19.57
CA ASP A 185 -10.20 -18.10 -18.51
C ASP A 185 -10.65 -17.40 -17.22
N ILE A 186 -10.90 -16.09 -17.28
CA ILE A 186 -11.31 -15.27 -16.12
C ILE A 186 -12.56 -15.84 -15.43
N ASP A 187 -13.46 -16.46 -16.19
CA ASP A 187 -14.72 -17.03 -15.70
C ASP A 187 -14.56 -18.25 -14.78
N ARG A 188 -13.34 -18.70 -14.49
CA ARG A 188 -13.09 -19.97 -13.81
C ARG A 188 -12.28 -19.92 -12.52
N VAL A 189 -11.97 -18.76 -11.97
CA VAL A 189 -11.27 -18.68 -10.68
C VAL A 189 -12.32 -18.60 -9.56
N PRO A 190 -12.62 -19.74 -8.89
CA PRO A 190 -13.55 -19.70 -7.76
C PRO A 190 -12.98 -18.82 -6.65
N GLY A 191 -13.71 -17.78 -6.27
CA GLY A 191 -13.34 -16.89 -5.18
C GLY A 191 -12.51 -15.67 -5.57
N CYS A 192 -12.28 -15.41 -6.85
CA CYS A 192 -11.71 -14.14 -7.30
C CYS A 192 -12.82 -13.17 -7.70
N TRP A 193 -13.01 -12.19 -6.88
CA TRP A 193 -13.58 -10.86 -7.08
C TRP A 193 -15.06 -10.75 -7.52
N PRO A 194 -15.80 -9.89 -6.85
CA PRO A 194 -17.20 -9.64 -7.12
C PRO A 194 -17.42 -8.84 -8.40
N ASP A 195 -18.27 -9.37 -9.30
CA ASP A 195 -18.68 -8.72 -10.54
C ASP A 195 -19.72 -7.60 -10.36
N THR A 196 -20.15 -7.33 -9.12
CA THR A 196 -21.21 -6.35 -8.85
C THR A 196 -20.88 -5.47 -7.65
N ASP A 197 -21.38 -4.22 -7.68
CA ASP A 197 -21.28 -3.28 -6.56
C ASP A 197 -21.87 -3.87 -5.26
N GLU A 198 -22.87 -4.75 -5.35
CA GLU A 198 -23.51 -5.39 -4.21
C GLU A 198 -22.53 -6.33 -3.49
N VAL A 199 -21.87 -7.21 -4.21
CA VAL A 199 -20.86 -8.13 -3.63
C VAL A 199 -19.64 -7.37 -3.13
N ARG A 200 -19.24 -6.31 -3.83
CA ARG A 200 -18.18 -5.39 -3.40
C ARG A 200 -18.52 -4.74 -2.05
N ASN A 201 -19.76 -4.24 -1.90
CA ASN A 201 -20.22 -3.62 -0.66
C ASN A 201 -20.35 -4.65 0.46
N ASP A 202 -20.88 -5.84 0.18
CA ASP A 202 -21.01 -6.93 1.15
C ASP A 202 -19.62 -7.37 1.68
N MET A 203 -18.60 -7.41 0.81
CA MET A 203 -17.23 -7.73 1.23
C MET A 203 -16.59 -6.61 2.05
N LEU A 204 -16.87 -5.35 1.71
CA LEU A 204 -16.42 -4.20 2.48
C LEU A 204 -17.11 -4.17 3.85
N ASP A 205 -18.43 -4.39 3.90
CA ASP A 205 -19.20 -4.48 5.15
C ASP A 205 -18.67 -5.61 6.03
N TYR A 206 -18.39 -6.80 5.46
CA TYR A 206 -17.81 -7.91 6.19
C TYR A 206 -16.42 -7.60 6.74
N ALA A 207 -15.57 -6.94 5.96
CA ALA A 207 -14.22 -6.57 6.40
C ALA A 207 -14.24 -5.56 7.55
N PHE A 208 -15.25 -4.69 7.61
CA PHE A 208 -15.40 -3.65 8.64
C PHE A 208 -16.39 -3.97 9.75
N GLU A 209 -17.27 -4.98 9.62
CA GLU A 209 -18.08 -5.51 10.72
C GLU A 209 -17.24 -6.19 11.83
N VAL A 210 -15.96 -6.44 11.56
CA VAL A 210 -15.02 -7.02 12.53
C VAL A 210 -14.55 -6.02 13.61
N GLU A 211 -15.15 -4.82 13.70
CA GLU A 211 -14.87 -3.84 14.79
C GLU A 211 -15.12 -4.38 16.23
N ASN A 212 -15.65 -5.60 16.38
CA ASN A 212 -15.93 -6.21 17.68
C ASN A 212 -15.08 -7.45 18.01
N PHE A 213 -13.92 -7.62 17.39
CA PHE A 213 -12.98 -8.61 17.89
C PHE A 213 -12.26 -8.07 19.12
N ASP A 214 -12.72 -8.48 20.30
CA ASP A 214 -12.00 -8.34 21.57
C ASP A 214 -10.56 -8.88 21.39
N LEU A 215 -9.61 -7.94 21.44
CA LEU A 215 -8.20 -8.26 21.59
C LEU A 215 -7.97 -8.80 23.01
N HIS A 216 -8.04 -10.09 23.16
CA HIS A 216 -7.56 -10.80 24.36
C HIS A 216 -6.19 -11.41 24.12
#